data_13e8fc960cfef2c7a5b7ee4eb5b2d0da
#
_entry.id   13e8fc960cfef2c7a5b7ee4eb5b2d0da
#
_cell.length_a   1.000
_cell.length_b   1.000
_cell.length_c   1.000
_cell.angle_alpha   90.00
_cell.angle_beta   90.00
_cell.angle_gamma   90.00
#
_symmetry.space_group_name_H-M   'P 1'
#
loop_
_entity.id
_entity.type
_entity.pdbx_description
1 polymer ?
#
loop_
_entity_poly.entity_id
_entity_poly.type
_entity_poly.pdbx_seq_one_letter_code
_entity_poly.pdbx_strand_id
1 'polypeptide(L)'
;MPDLPPHLTEYKLIASEPMLNGRSYARDMATLLEFLQTTYRELYPQQQDYQHLQSTVERYFNSQTPLWFVTTPAPHGSVKIACLWLGLAIDQVSGIRHPNIFLVYVNPTYRRQGIGRALLEHAQTWAKAEGYTQIGLQVFTNNQPALDLYQQLGYQPRSISMMRDL
;
A
#
# COMPACT_ATOMS: atom_id res chain seq x y z
N MET A 1 -9.08 -6.88 -15.29
CA MET A 1 -8.74 -6.32 -13.97
C MET A 1 -9.91 -6.58 -13.06
N PRO A 2 -9.74 -6.99 -11.82
CA PRO A 2 -10.88 -7.03 -10.91
C PRO A 2 -11.33 -5.59 -10.67
N ASP A 3 -12.58 -5.34 -10.95
CA ASP A 3 -13.23 -4.06 -10.70
C ASP A 3 -13.39 -3.86 -9.19
N LEU A 4 -13.41 -2.60 -8.76
CA LEU A 4 -13.77 -2.28 -7.38
C LEU A 4 -15.20 -2.78 -7.08
N PRO A 5 -15.51 -3.08 -5.80
CA PRO A 5 -16.86 -3.49 -5.42
C PRO A 5 -17.95 -2.53 -5.91
N PRO A 6 -19.19 -3.02 -6.18
CA PRO A 6 -20.27 -2.21 -6.78
C PRO A 6 -20.60 -0.90 -6.06
N HIS A 7 -20.33 -0.81 -4.76
CA HIS A 7 -20.55 0.44 -3.99
C HIS A 7 -19.42 1.48 -4.18
N LEU A 8 -18.37 1.13 -4.94
CA LEU A 8 -17.22 2.00 -5.25
C LEU A 8 -17.13 2.33 -6.75
N THR A 9 -18.26 2.27 -7.48
CA THR A 9 -18.29 2.47 -8.95
C THR A 9 -17.86 3.85 -9.42
N GLU A 10 -17.86 4.84 -8.55
CA GLU A 10 -17.34 6.19 -8.84
C GLU A 10 -15.81 6.26 -8.88
N TYR A 11 -15.12 5.23 -8.36
CA TYR A 11 -13.68 5.14 -8.30
C TYR A 11 -13.14 4.17 -9.35
N LYS A 12 -11.89 4.39 -9.77
CA LYS A 12 -11.18 3.48 -10.68
C LYS A 12 -9.91 3.00 -10.04
N LEU A 13 -9.67 1.68 -10.13
CA LEU A 13 -8.39 1.07 -9.77
C LEU A 13 -7.51 1.03 -11.02
N ILE A 14 -6.35 1.66 -10.96
CA ILE A 14 -5.37 1.69 -12.04
C ILE A 14 -4.03 1.14 -11.58
N ALA A 15 -3.44 0.24 -12.36
CA ALA A 15 -2.09 -0.23 -12.14
C ALA A 15 -1.09 0.84 -12.58
N SER A 16 -0.01 1.03 -11.80
CA SER A 16 1.16 1.76 -12.24
C SER A 16 1.95 0.90 -13.23
N GLU A 17 2.27 1.44 -14.39
CA GLU A 17 3.09 0.77 -15.41
C GLU A 17 4.49 1.40 -15.48
N PRO A 18 5.43 0.91 -14.65
CA PRO A 18 6.73 1.58 -14.48
C PRO A 18 7.61 1.62 -15.72
N MET A 19 7.30 0.84 -16.76
CA MET A 19 8.19 0.65 -17.91
C MET A 19 7.78 1.40 -19.19
N LEU A 20 6.53 1.91 -19.30
CA LEU A 20 6.02 2.42 -20.58
C LEU A 20 6.34 3.89 -20.88
N ASN A 21 6.61 4.71 -19.85
CA ASN A 21 7.01 6.11 -20.05
C ASN A 21 7.72 6.62 -18.79
N GLY A 22 8.95 7.05 -18.89
CA GLY A 22 9.72 7.60 -17.78
C GLY A 22 9.03 8.74 -17.01
N ARG A 23 8.14 9.51 -17.67
CA ARG A 23 7.33 10.56 -17.03
C ARG A 23 6.21 10.00 -16.17
N SER A 24 5.56 8.90 -16.56
CA SER A 24 4.53 8.24 -15.75
C SER A 24 5.15 7.64 -14.48
N TYR A 25 6.25 6.94 -14.64
CA TYR A 25 7.01 6.36 -13.52
C TYR A 25 7.40 7.42 -12.48
N ALA A 26 7.98 8.53 -12.92
CA ALA A 26 8.39 9.61 -12.03
C ALA A 26 7.20 10.24 -11.27
N ARG A 27 6.05 10.38 -11.93
CA ARG A 27 4.82 10.87 -11.29
C ARG A 27 4.26 9.88 -10.28
N ASP A 28 4.28 8.59 -10.61
CA ASP A 28 3.79 7.53 -9.72
C ASP A 28 4.68 7.42 -8.49
N MET A 29 6.00 7.48 -8.66
CA MET A 29 6.97 7.50 -7.57
C MET A 29 6.78 8.72 -6.67
N ALA A 30 6.57 9.91 -7.24
CA ALA A 30 6.33 11.13 -6.46
C ALA A 30 5.02 11.04 -5.65
N THR A 31 3.94 10.53 -6.25
CA THR A 31 2.67 10.32 -5.55
C THR A 31 2.80 9.26 -4.44
N LEU A 32 3.51 8.17 -4.72
CA LEU A 32 3.77 7.12 -3.72
C LEU A 32 4.54 7.68 -2.53
N LEU A 33 5.59 8.47 -2.78
CA LEU A 33 6.37 9.13 -1.74
C LEU A 33 5.51 10.10 -0.91
N GLU A 34 4.67 10.90 -1.55
CA GLU A 34 3.73 11.80 -0.86
C GLU A 34 2.79 11.04 0.07
N PHE A 35 2.19 9.94 -0.41
CA PHE A 35 1.29 9.11 0.38
C PHE A 35 2.01 8.43 1.55
N LEU A 36 3.22 7.95 1.32
CA LEU A 36 4.06 7.35 2.36
C LEU A 36 4.41 8.37 3.44
N GLN A 37 4.88 9.56 3.04
CA GLN A 37 5.19 10.65 3.99
C GLN A 37 3.95 11.09 4.77
N THR A 38 2.79 11.19 4.12
CA THR A 38 1.53 11.55 4.80
C THR A 38 1.15 10.50 5.84
N THR A 39 1.29 9.22 5.51
CA THR A 39 1.05 8.12 6.47
C THR A 39 1.95 8.24 7.70
N TYR A 40 3.25 8.49 7.49
CA TYR A 40 4.18 8.60 8.62
C TYR A 40 3.96 9.87 9.45
N ARG A 41 3.58 11.00 8.83
CA ARG A 41 3.20 12.22 9.58
C ARG A 41 1.98 12.01 10.46
N GLU A 42 1.00 11.25 9.98
CA GLU A 42 -0.18 10.91 10.78
C GLU A 42 0.16 9.99 11.97
N LEU A 43 1.03 8.99 11.76
CA LEU A 43 1.39 8.02 12.78
C LEU A 43 2.42 8.55 13.79
N TYR A 44 3.30 9.43 13.34
CA TYR A 44 4.41 9.97 14.12
C TYR A 44 4.53 11.49 13.96
N PRO A 45 3.55 12.28 14.42
CA PRO A 45 3.49 13.73 14.20
C PRO A 45 4.65 14.49 14.85
N GLN A 46 5.36 13.89 15.80
CA GLN A 46 6.52 14.48 16.45
C GLN A 46 7.81 14.40 15.61
N GLN A 47 7.83 13.52 14.61
CA GLN A 47 8.98 13.40 13.71
C GLN A 47 8.98 14.56 12.71
N GLN A 48 10.11 15.23 12.54
CA GLN A 48 10.21 16.40 11.66
C GLN A 48 10.81 16.06 10.30
N ASP A 49 11.61 14.98 10.21
CA ASP A 49 12.31 14.58 9.00
C ASP A 49 11.81 13.23 8.48
N TYR A 50 11.39 13.22 7.22
CA TYR A 50 10.92 12.05 6.48
C TYR A 50 11.73 11.80 5.20
N GLN A 51 12.94 12.41 5.05
CA GLN A 51 13.74 12.28 3.83
C GLN A 51 14.18 10.82 3.57
N HIS A 52 14.38 10.03 4.62
CA HIS A 52 14.69 8.60 4.50
C HIS A 52 13.65 7.81 3.73
N LEU A 53 12.38 8.27 3.67
CA LEU A 53 11.32 7.62 2.92
C LEU A 53 11.53 7.73 1.40
N GLN A 54 12.20 8.80 0.93
CA GLN A 54 12.61 8.90 -0.47
C GLN A 54 13.55 7.76 -0.84
N SER A 55 14.59 7.53 -0.04
CA SER A 55 15.52 6.41 -0.26
C SER A 55 14.81 5.05 -0.20
N THR A 56 13.78 4.92 0.64
CA THR A 56 12.94 3.71 0.70
C THR A 56 12.20 3.49 -0.61
N VAL A 57 11.54 4.52 -1.15
CA VAL A 57 10.83 4.42 -2.44
C VAL A 57 11.81 4.14 -3.57
N GLU A 58 12.92 4.87 -3.67
CA GLU A 58 13.95 4.68 -4.70
C GLU A 58 14.52 3.25 -4.70
N ARG A 59 14.69 2.67 -3.51
CA ARG A 59 15.25 1.33 -3.34
C ARG A 59 14.26 0.21 -3.69
N TYR A 60 13.00 0.36 -3.33
CA TYR A 60 12.04 -0.72 -3.37
C TYR A 60 10.98 -0.58 -4.47
N PHE A 61 10.77 0.61 -5.03
CA PHE A 61 9.83 0.79 -6.13
C PHE A 61 10.53 0.49 -7.46
N ASN A 62 10.12 -0.59 -8.10
CA ASN A 62 10.66 -1.04 -9.39
C ASN A 62 9.60 -1.86 -10.13
N SER A 63 9.93 -2.38 -11.31
CA SER A 63 9.01 -3.16 -12.15
C SER A 63 8.51 -4.47 -11.53
N GLN A 64 9.13 -4.94 -10.45
CA GLN A 64 8.75 -6.17 -9.74
C GLN A 64 7.89 -5.89 -8.50
N THR A 65 7.67 -4.62 -8.17
CA THR A 65 6.89 -4.20 -7.00
C THR A 65 5.57 -3.57 -7.46
N PRO A 66 4.47 -4.34 -7.54
CA PRO A 66 3.20 -3.84 -8.03
C PRO A 66 2.71 -2.65 -7.22
N LEU A 67 2.22 -1.64 -7.94
CA LEU A 67 1.60 -0.45 -7.37
C LEU A 67 0.29 -0.18 -8.09
N TRP A 68 -0.78 -0.01 -7.35
CA TRP A 68 -2.09 0.41 -7.85
C TRP A 68 -2.52 1.69 -7.18
N PHE A 69 -3.22 2.52 -7.93
CA PHE A 69 -3.87 3.72 -7.43
C PHE A 69 -5.39 3.60 -7.57
N VAL A 70 -6.11 4.13 -6.61
CA VAL A 70 -7.52 4.44 -6.77
C VAL A 70 -7.64 5.90 -7.17
N THR A 71 -8.41 6.17 -8.22
CA THR A 71 -8.64 7.50 -8.74
C THR A 71 -10.11 7.86 -8.70
N THR A 72 -10.39 9.16 -8.58
CA THR A 72 -11.73 9.75 -8.70
C THR A 72 -11.72 10.80 -9.82
N PRO A 73 -12.85 11.02 -10.52
CA PRO A 73 -12.96 12.11 -11.48
C PRO A 73 -12.67 13.47 -10.85
N ALA A 74 -12.05 14.35 -11.61
CA ALA A 74 -11.79 15.73 -11.24
C ALA A 74 -12.01 16.65 -12.48
N PRO A 75 -12.20 17.97 -12.32
CA PRO A 75 -12.48 18.89 -13.43
C PRO A 75 -11.47 18.82 -14.58
N HIS A 76 -10.22 18.51 -14.30
CA HIS A 76 -9.13 18.45 -15.29
C HIS A 76 -8.52 17.04 -15.40
N GLY A 77 -9.34 15.98 -15.28
CA GLY A 77 -8.89 14.59 -15.43
C GLY A 77 -9.29 13.71 -14.25
N SER A 78 -8.32 13.06 -13.60
CA SER A 78 -8.56 12.25 -12.42
C SER A 78 -7.49 12.52 -11.36
N VAL A 79 -7.87 12.33 -10.09
CA VAL A 79 -7.00 12.50 -8.92
C VAL A 79 -6.80 11.15 -8.26
N LYS A 80 -5.56 10.83 -7.90
CA LYS A 80 -5.21 9.65 -7.10
C LYS A 80 -5.56 9.92 -5.63
N ILE A 81 -6.40 9.08 -5.05
CA ILE A 81 -6.93 9.25 -3.70
C ILE A 81 -6.52 8.14 -2.74
N ALA A 82 -6.01 7.04 -3.27
CA ALA A 82 -5.52 5.91 -2.49
C ALA A 82 -4.47 5.13 -3.27
N CYS A 83 -3.68 4.32 -2.58
CA CYS A 83 -2.78 3.37 -3.23
C CYS A 83 -2.63 2.07 -2.45
N LEU A 84 -2.18 1.05 -3.17
CA LEU A 84 -1.68 -0.23 -2.67
C LEU A 84 -0.31 -0.48 -3.29
N TRP A 85 0.73 -0.59 -2.48
CA TRP A 85 2.08 -0.91 -2.92
C TRP A 85 2.55 -2.22 -2.31
N LEU A 86 2.96 -3.15 -3.15
CA LEU A 86 3.47 -4.46 -2.74
C LEU A 86 4.97 -4.59 -3.05
N GLY A 87 5.63 -5.40 -2.26
CA GLY A 87 6.95 -5.94 -2.53
C GLY A 87 7.01 -7.44 -2.27
N LEU A 88 8.21 -8.00 -2.23
CA LEU A 88 8.42 -9.40 -1.91
C LEU A 88 9.21 -9.53 -0.60
N ALA A 89 8.83 -10.48 0.23
CA ALA A 89 9.53 -10.86 1.44
C ALA A 89 9.78 -12.38 1.46
N ILE A 90 10.64 -12.82 2.37
CA ILE A 90 10.91 -14.22 2.65
C ILE A 90 10.46 -14.52 4.07
N ASP A 91 9.60 -15.50 4.24
CA ASP A 91 9.22 -16.00 5.56
C ASP A 91 10.43 -16.64 6.23
N GLN A 92 10.80 -16.12 7.40
CA GLN A 92 12.03 -16.56 8.09
C GLN A 92 11.96 -18.00 8.63
N VAL A 93 10.76 -18.56 8.77
CA VAL A 93 10.55 -19.91 9.29
C VAL A 93 10.56 -20.92 8.16
N SER A 94 9.83 -20.65 7.08
CA SER A 94 9.65 -21.60 5.98
C SER A 94 10.58 -21.37 4.80
N GLY A 95 11.22 -20.20 4.68
CA GLY A 95 11.99 -19.79 3.50
C GLY A 95 11.12 -19.45 2.28
N ILE A 96 9.80 -19.47 2.40
CA ILE A 96 8.87 -19.24 1.30
C ILE A 96 8.84 -17.74 0.97
N ARG A 97 8.95 -17.41 -0.33
CA ARG A 97 8.74 -16.05 -0.82
C ARG A 97 7.25 -15.74 -0.88
N HIS A 98 6.88 -14.57 -0.42
CA HIS A 98 5.50 -14.11 -0.45
C HIS A 98 5.41 -12.60 -0.71
N PRO A 99 4.29 -12.10 -1.26
CA PRO A 99 4.02 -10.67 -1.33
C PRO A 99 3.96 -10.07 0.07
N ASN A 100 4.52 -8.87 0.20
CA ASN A 100 4.45 -8.07 1.41
C ASN A 100 3.87 -6.70 1.07
N ILE A 101 2.83 -6.29 1.76
CA ILE A 101 2.20 -4.98 1.58
C ILE A 101 3.10 -3.95 2.24
N PHE A 102 3.70 -3.05 1.44
CA PHE A 102 4.54 -1.96 1.92
C PHE A 102 3.70 -0.74 2.31
N LEU A 103 2.62 -0.47 1.56
CA LEU A 103 1.72 0.64 1.85
C LEU A 103 0.31 0.34 1.38
N VAL A 104 -0.65 0.59 2.25
CA VAL A 104 -2.05 0.86 1.92
C VAL A 104 -2.37 2.25 2.43
N TYR A 105 -2.68 3.15 1.53
CA TYR A 105 -3.04 4.52 1.87
C TYR A 105 -4.41 4.86 1.29
N VAL A 106 -5.22 5.56 2.08
CA VAL A 106 -6.46 6.20 1.63
C VAL A 106 -6.46 7.62 2.16
N ASN A 107 -6.63 8.58 1.26
CA ASN A 107 -6.73 9.99 1.63
C ASN A 107 -7.84 10.17 2.69
N PRO A 108 -7.61 10.92 3.77
CA PRO A 108 -8.55 11.08 4.89
C PRO A 108 -9.98 11.40 4.46
N THR A 109 -10.16 12.26 3.45
CA THR A 109 -11.48 12.64 2.92
C THR A 109 -12.29 11.46 2.36
N TYR A 110 -11.61 10.40 1.92
CA TYR A 110 -12.22 9.23 1.29
C TYR A 110 -12.20 7.98 2.17
N ARG A 111 -11.83 8.10 3.44
CA ARG A 111 -11.83 6.98 4.40
C ARG A 111 -13.25 6.58 4.79
N ARG A 112 -13.36 5.37 5.40
CA ARG A 112 -14.63 4.78 5.90
C ARG A 112 -15.65 4.47 4.81
N GLN A 113 -15.24 4.46 3.55
CA GLN A 113 -16.06 4.11 2.38
C GLN A 113 -15.77 2.70 1.84
N GLY A 114 -14.88 1.93 2.50
CA GLY A 114 -14.53 0.56 2.07
C GLY A 114 -13.32 0.48 1.13
N ILE A 115 -12.73 1.61 0.69
CA ILE A 115 -11.60 1.64 -0.28
C ILE A 115 -10.41 0.83 0.24
N GLY A 116 -10.02 1.00 1.51
CA GLY A 116 -8.90 0.26 2.08
C GLY A 116 -9.13 -1.25 2.11
N ARG A 117 -10.36 -1.68 2.43
CA ARG A 117 -10.76 -3.10 2.35
C ARG A 117 -10.65 -3.62 0.92
N ALA A 118 -11.20 -2.90 -0.05
CA ALA A 118 -11.17 -3.30 -1.47
C ALA A 118 -9.72 -3.43 -1.99
N LEU A 119 -8.81 -2.53 -1.60
CA LEU A 119 -7.40 -2.62 -1.94
C LEU A 119 -6.73 -3.87 -1.35
N LEU A 120 -7.03 -4.23 -0.11
CA LEU A 120 -6.48 -5.43 0.53
C LEU A 120 -7.06 -6.72 -0.08
N GLU A 121 -8.33 -6.75 -0.39
CA GLU A 121 -8.98 -7.87 -1.10
C GLU A 121 -8.40 -8.02 -2.52
N HIS A 122 -8.12 -6.90 -3.19
CA HIS A 122 -7.40 -6.91 -4.47
C HIS A 122 -5.99 -7.50 -4.33
N ALA A 123 -5.23 -7.10 -3.30
CA ALA A 123 -3.90 -7.66 -3.03
C ALA A 123 -3.95 -9.18 -2.82
N GLN A 124 -4.92 -9.68 -2.06
CA GLN A 124 -5.11 -11.12 -1.82
C GLN A 124 -5.48 -11.86 -3.11
N THR A 125 -6.36 -11.28 -3.93
CA THR A 125 -6.78 -11.86 -5.22
C THR A 125 -5.61 -11.92 -6.19
N TRP A 126 -4.85 -10.83 -6.30
CA TRP A 126 -3.65 -10.77 -7.11
C TRP A 126 -2.61 -11.81 -6.65
N ALA A 127 -2.31 -11.87 -5.35
CA ALA A 127 -1.35 -12.82 -4.81
C ALA A 127 -1.73 -14.28 -5.12
N LYS A 128 -3.01 -14.63 -5.00
CA LYS A 128 -3.52 -15.97 -5.38
C LYS A 128 -3.37 -16.24 -6.87
N ALA A 129 -3.66 -15.27 -7.72
CA ALA A 129 -3.53 -15.40 -9.17
C ALA A 129 -2.07 -15.60 -9.60
N GLU A 130 -1.11 -14.98 -8.89
CA GLU A 130 0.33 -15.17 -9.08
C GLU A 130 0.88 -16.47 -8.43
N GLY A 131 0.01 -17.30 -7.83
CA GLY A 131 0.38 -18.59 -7.24
C GLY A 131 0.95 -18.51 -5.83
N TYR A 132 0.86 -17.36 -5.15
CA TYR A 132 1.29 -17.24 -3.77
C TYR A 132 0.26 -17.82 -2.81
N THR A 133 0.73 -18.49 -1.78
CA THR A 133 -0.11 -19.09 -0.71
C THR A 133 -0.21 -18.22 0.53
N GLN A 134 0.60 -17.18 0.62
CA GLN A 134 0.66 -16.26 1.75
C GLN A 134 0.85 -14.82 1.25
N ILE A 135 0.36 -13.87 2.03
CA ILE A 135 0.62 -12.44 1.87
C ILE A 135 0.85 -11.84 3.25
N GLY A 136 1.87 -11.03 3.40
CA GLY A 136 2.25 -10.41 4.67
C GLY A 136 2.15 -8.89 4.65
N LEU A 137 2.28 -8.30 5.82
CA LEU A 137 2.41 -6.86 6.04
C LEU A 137 3.11 -6.59 7.38
N GLN A 138 3.58 -5.35 7.54
CA GLN A 138 3.93 -4.81 8.84
C GLN A 138 2.98 -3.66 9.19
N VAL A 139 2.63 -3.56 10.46
CA VAL A 139 1.76 -2.49 10.96
C VAL A 139 2.29 -1.99 12.30
N PHE A 140 2.28 -0.68 12.48
CA PHE A 140 2.65 -0.08 13.76
C PHE A 140 1.57 -0.32 14.80
N THR A 141 1.96 -0.61 16.02
CA THR A 141 1.06 -0.94 17.14
C THR A 141 0.11 0.18 17.54
N ASN A 142 0.46 1.43 17.20
CA ASN A 142 -0.38 2.61 17.41
C ASN A 142 -1.41 2.86 16.28
N ASN A 143 -1.35 2.08 15.19
CA ASN A 143 -2.29 2.22 14.06
C ASN A 143 -3.51 1.30 14.25
N GLN A 144 -4.32 1.60 15.26
CA GLN A 144 -5.49 0.78 15.61
C GLN A 144 -6.48 0.59 14.45
N PRO A 145 -6.81 1.63 13.64
CA PRO A 145 -7.73 1.46 12.52
C PRO A 145 -7.24 0.44 11.47
N ALA A 146 -5.93 0.39 11.23
CA ALA A 146 -5.35 -0.60 10.31
C ALA A 146 -5.34 -1.99 10.92
N LEU A 147 -4.97 -2.13 12.20
CA LEU A 147 -5.00 -3.39 12.93
C LEU A 147 -6.39 -4.03 12.90
N ASP A 148 -7.43 -3.26 13.18
CA ASP A 148 -8.82 -3.72 13.16
C ASP A 148 -9.22 -4.22 11.76
N LEU A 149 -8.84 -3.48 10.71
CA LEU A 149 -9.11 -3.86 9.33
C LEU A 149 -8.39 -5.16 8.93
N TYR A 150 -7.10 -5.29 9.28
CA TYR A 150 -6.32 -6.48 8.96
C TYR A 150 -6.87 -7.71 9.68
N GLN A 151 -7.21 -7.61 10.95
CA GLN A 151 -7.83 -8.71 11.71
C GLN A 151 -9.17 -9.15 11.10
N GLN A 152 -10.03 -8.20 10.69
CA GLN A 152 -11.29 -8.50 10.00
C GLN A 152 -11.09 -9.23 8.66
N LEU A 153 -9.94 -9.01 8.00
CA LEU A 153 -9.56 -9.68 6.76
C LEU A 153 -8.76 -10.98 6.98
N GLY A 154 -8.63 -11.44 8.23
CA GLY A 154 -8.01 -12.72 8.58
C GLY A 154 -6.49 -12.67 8.73
N TYR A 155 -5.86 -11.49 8.73
CA TYR A 155 -4.43 -11.39 9.04
C TYR A 155 -4.18 -11.70 10.52
N GLN A 156 -3.13 -12.48 10.79
CA GLN A 156 -2.74 -12.88 12.14
C GLN A 156 -1.33 -12.39 12.46
N PRO A 157 -1.08 -11.87 13.67
CA PRO A 157 0.27 -11.50 14.09
C PRO A 157 1.20 -12.72 14.10
N ARG A 158 2.41 -12.58 13.53
CA ARG A 158 3.40 -13.68 13.48
C ARG A 158 4.71 -13.34 14.17
N SER A 159 5.06 -12.08 14.29
CA SER A 159 6.31 -11.63 14.93
C SER A 159 6.11 -10.25 15.55
N ILE A 160 7.00 -9.93 16.48
CA ILE A 160 7.06 -8.62 17.13
C ILE A 160 8.45 -8.04 16.85
N SER A 161 8.52 -6.80 16.36
CA SER A 161 9.75 -6.02 16.30
C SER A 161 9.91 -5.25 17.59
N MET A 162 11.08 -5.33 18.21
CA MET A 162 11.39 -4.64 19.46
C MET A 162 12.61 -3.76 19.26
N MET A 163 12.59 -2.54 19.81
CA MET A 163 13.68 -1.57 19.74
C MET A 163 14.01 -1.07 21.15
N ARG A 164 15.28 -0.74 21.38
CA ARG A 164 15.76 -0.09 22.60
C ARG A 164 16.70 1.04 22.22
N ASP A 165 16.42 2.22 22.72
CA ASP A 165 17.35 3.35 22.62
C ASP A 165 18.54 3.10 23.56
N LEU A 166 19.76 3.43 23.10
CA LEU A 166 21.02 3.21 23.81
C LEU A 166 21.60 4.52 24.29
#